data_8d54e11a4f5f8035a71e5a1b2a25b4ef
#
_entry.id   8d54e11a4f5f8035a71e5a1b2a25b4ef
#
_cell.length_a   1.000
_cell.length_b   1.000
_cell.length_c   1.000
_cell.angle_alpha   90.00
_cell.angle_beta   90.00
_cell.angle_gamma   90.00
#
_symmetry.space_group_name_H-M   'P 1'
#
loop_
_entity.id
_entity.type
_entity.pdbx_description
1 polymer ?
#
loop_
_entity_poly.entity_id
_entity_poly.type
_entity_poly.pdbx_seq_one_letter_code
_entity_poly.pdbx_strand_id
1 'polypeptide(L)'
;MFSCTNYFKYPDVQAGFRKGRGTRDQITDIHWIFEKAREFQKNIYFCFIDYAKAFDCVDHNKLWKILREMGIPDYLTCLLRNLYAGQEATIRTGRGTTDWFQIGKGVSRGCILSPCLFNFYAEYIMQNAGLDEAQAGIKISGRNSNSVTYSDDSTLMEESKEELKSLLMKVKEESEKVGLKLNIHKTKIMSSGPITSWQIDGETVEAVSDFIFGGSKITADGDCSHEIKRRLLLGRKVMTNLGSILKSRDITLLTVVCLVKAVVFPVVMYGCESWTVKKAEC
;
A
#
# COMPACT_ATOMS: atom_id res chain seq x y z
N MET A 1 15.01 -21.21 -1.00
CA MET A 1 14.19 -19.99 -0.92
C MET A 1 12.73 -20.45 -0.93
N PHE A 2 12.09 -20.54 0.23
CA PHE A 2 10.68 -20.96 0.33
C PHE A 2 9.82 -19.82 -0.23
N SER A 3 9.27 -20.03 -1.42
CA SER A 3 8.27 -19.11 -1.97
C SER A 3 6.91 -19.53 -1.42
N CYS A 4 6.35 -18.75 -0.50
CA CYS A 4 4.99 -18.93 0.00
C CYS A 4 3.94 -18.94 -1.12
N THR A 5 4.31 -18.46 -2.32
CA THR A 5 3.47 -18.38 -3.51
C THR A 5 3.06 -19.72 -4.12
N ASN A 6 3.72 -20.84 -3.75
CA ASN A 6 3.39 -22.16 -4.32
C ASN A 6 2.18 -22.83 -3.65
N TYR A 7 1.79 -22.38 -2.44
CA TYR A 7 0.71 -23.01 -1.66
C TYR A 7 -0.56 -22.16 -1.61
N PHE A 8 -0.47 -20.88 -1.94
CA PHE A 8 -1.63 -19.99 -1.92
C PHE A 8 -1.65 -19.07 -3.16
N LYS A 9 -2.78 -19.06 -3.86
CA LYS A 9 -3.02 -18.16 -4.98
C LYS A 9 -3.65 -16.88 -4.43
N TYR A 10 -2.81 -15.88 -4.14
CA TYR A 10 -3.32 -14.55 -3.80
C TYR A 10 -4.20 -14.01 -4.93
N PRO A 11 -5.29 -13.29 -4.61
CA PRO A 11 -6.02 -12.52 -5.61
C PRO A 11 -5.09 -11.57 -6.36
N ASP A 12 -5.43 -11.26 -7.60
CA ASP A 12 -4.59 -10.37 -8.44
C ASP A 12 -4.52 -8.93 -7.90
N VAL A 13 -5.44 -8.55 -7.02
CA VAL A 13 -5.51 -7.23 -6.37
C VAL A 13 -4.40 -6.98 -5.36
N GLN A 14 -3.83 -8.03 -4.73
CA GLN A 14 -2.71 -7.90 -3.78
C GLN A 14 -1.38 -7.96 -4.53
N ALA A 15 -0.64 -6.84 -4.57
CA ALA A 15 0.68 -6.75 -5.21
C ALA A 15 1.84 -6.70 -4.21
N GLY A 16 1.58 -6.42 -2.93
CA GLY A 16 2.63 -6.25 -1.92
C GLY A 16 3.50 -7.49 -1.74
N PHE A 17 4.80 -7.33 -1.90
CA PHE A 17 5.83 -8.37 -1.71
C PHE A 17 5.64 -9.64 -2.55
N ARG A 18 4.94 -9.56 -3.68
CA ARG A 18 4.79 -10.64 -4.65
C ARG A 18 5.84 -10.55 -5.75
N LYS A 19 6.35 -11.72 -6.18
CA LYS A 19 7.28 -11.79 -7.31
C LYS A 19 6.61 -11.32 -8.61
N GLY A 20 7.22 -10.34 -9.29
CA GLY A 20 6.72 -9.79 -10.55
C GLY A 20 5.56 -8.80 -10.41
N ARG A 21 5.23 -8.38 -9.19
CA ARG A 21 4.26 -7.31 -8.89
C ARG A 21 4.95 -6.22 -8.08
N GLY A 22 4.57 -4.98 -8.29
CA GLY A 22 5.15 -3.84 -7.61
C GLY A 22 4.18 -2.69 -7.41
N THR A 23 4.61 -1.68 -6.66
CA THR A 23 3.84 -0.44 -6.46
C THR A 23 3.51 0.24 -7.79
N ARG A 24 4.39 0.12 -8.79
CA ARG A 24 4.17 0.71 -10.13
C ARG A 24 2.96 0.11 -10.83
N ASP A 25 2.75 -1.21 -10.74
CA ASP A 25 1.58 -1.88 -11.32
C ASP A 25 0.30 -1.31 -10.70
N GLN A 26 0.27 -1.15 -9.37
CA GLN A 26 -0.88 -0.62 -8.65
C GLN A 26 -1.15 0.88 -8.97
N ILE A 27 -0.09 1.68 -9.13
CA ILE A 27 -0.20 3.06 -9.57
C ILE A 27 -0.80 3.12 -10.98
N THR A 28 -0.33 2.26 -11.88
CA THR A 28 -0.84 2.16 -13.27
C THR A 28 -2.30 1.74 -13.29
N ASP A 29 -2.69 0.77 -12.44
CA ASP A 29 -4.09 0.31 -12.32
C ASP A 29 -5.01 1.46 -11.88
N ILE A 30 -4.61 2.24 -10.86
CA ILE A 30 -5.39 3.41 -10.39
C ILE A 30 -5.51 4.46 -11.50
N HIS A 31 -4.43 4.82 -12.18
CA HIS A 31 -4.47 5.79 -13.28
C HIS A 31 -5.35 5.30 -14.43
N TRP A 32 -5.25 4.03 -14.80
CA TRP A 32 -6.10 3.42 -15.82
C TRP A 32 -7.59 3.49 -15.45
N ILE A 33 -7.92 3.26 -14.17
CA ILE A 33 -9.29 3.38 -13.66
C ILE A 33 -9.80 4.83 -13.82
N PHE A 34 -8.99 5.84 -13.46
CA PHE A 34 -9.37 7.25 -13.66
C PHE A 34 -9.58 7.61 -15.13
N GLU A 35 -8.70 7.14 -16.02
CA GLU A 35 -8.86 7.38 -17.47
C GLU A 35 -10.15 6.76 -18.00
N LYS A 36 -10.43 5.51 -17.63
CA LYS A 36 -11.65 4.81 -18.03
C LYS A 36 -12.91 5.44 -17.45
N ALA A 37 -12.88 5.86 -16.20
CA ALA A 37 -14.00 6.56 -15.60
C ALA A 37 -14.33 7.85 -16.36
N ARG A 38 -13.30 8.61 -16.74
CA ARG A 38 -13.47 9.82 -17.54
C ARG A 38 -14.03 9.51 -18.94
N GLU A 39 -13.51 8.46 -19.60
CA GLU A 39 -13.98 8.01 -20.91
C GLU A 39 -15.48 7.64 -20.89
N PHE A 40 -15.91 6.93 -19.82
CA PHE A 40 -17.30 6.52 -19.64
C PHE A 40 -18.17 7.53 -18.88
N GLN A 41 -17.63 8.70 -18.53
CA GLN A 41 -18.32 9.75 -17.76
C GLN A 41 -18.91 9.24 -16.44
N LYS A 42 -18.23 8.32 -15.78
CA LYS A 42 -18.61 7.77 -14.48
C LYS A 42 -17.87 8.45 -13.34
N ASN A 43 -18.57 8.71 -12.24
CA ASN A 43 -17.92 9.09 -10.99
C ASN A 43 -17.31 7.86 -10.32
N ILE A 44 -16.11 8.00 -9.78
CA ILE A 44 -15.44 6.97 -9.00
C ILE A 44 -15.05 7.55 -7.65
N TYR A 45 -15.22 6.72 -6.62
CA TYR A 45 -14.91 7.05 -5.25
C TYR A 45 -13.82 6.10 -4.74
N PHE A 46 -12.78 6.67 -4.17
CA PHE A 46 -11.64 5.96 -3.58
C PHE A 46 -11.59 6.21 -2.08
N CYS A 47 -11.22 5.18 -1.32
CA CYS A 47 -10.84 5.29 0.07
C CYS A 47 -9.46 4.67 0.27
N PHE A 48 -8.47 5.48 0.62
CA PHE A 48 -7.12 5.06 0.97
C PHE A 48 -7.09 4.76 2.47
N ILE A 49 -6.97 3.48 2.81
CA ILE A 49 -6.98 3.00 4.19
C ILE A 49 -5.56 3.00 4.75
N ASP A 50 -5.38 3.56 5.94
CA ASP A 50 -4.16 3.41 6.75
C ASP A 50 -4.51 2.67 8.05
N TYR A 51 -3.68 1.72 8.44
CA TYR A 51 -3.83 1.00 9.70
C TYR A 51 -2.90 1.58 10.78
N ALA A 52 -3.41 1.73 11.99
CA ALA A 52 -2.61 2.15 13.12
C ALA A 52 -1.63 1.04 13.52
N LYS A 53 -0.33 1.24 13.27
CA LYS A 53 0.74 0.28 13.61
C LYS A 53 0.47 -1.13 13.10
N ALA A 54 0.09 -1.26 11.82
CA ALA A 54 -0.34 -2.49 11.17
C ALA A 54 0.47 -3.74 11.58
N PHE A 55 1.78 -3.73 11.34
CA PHE A 55 2.68 -4.84 11.65
C PHE A 55 2.82 -5.12 13.14
N ASP A 56 2.76 -4.09 13.99
CA ASP A 56 2.93 -4.23 15.45
C ASP A 56 1.66 -4.76 16.14
N CYS A 57 0.51 -4.68 15.48
CA CYS A 57 -0.79 -5.05 16.04
C CYS A 57 -1.27 -6.46 15.68
N VAL A 58 -0.54 -7.19 14.83
CA VAL A 58 -0.90 -8.57 14.44
C VAL A 58 -0.91 -9.47 15.68
N ASP A 59 -2.08 -10.00 16.02
CA ASP A 59 -2.24 -10.96 17.13
C ASP A 59 -1.78 -12.35 16.66
N HIS A 60 -0.79 -12.94 17.36
CA HIS A 60 -0.23 -14.23 16.97
C HIS A 60 -1.27 -15.35 16.97
N ASN A 61 -2.17 -15.40 17.99
CA ASN A 61 -3.15 -16.47 18.07
C ASN A 61 -4.18 -16.39 16.94
N LYS A 62 -4.60 -15.15 16.60
CA LYS A 62 -5.48 -14.90 15.47
C LYS A 62 -4.78 -15.21 14.15
N LEU A 63 -3.50 -14.84 14.02
CA LEU A 63 -2.70 -15.14 12.82
C LEU A 63 -2.65 -16.64 12.54
N TRP A 64 -2.40 -17.47 13.54
CA TRP A 64 -2.34 -18.94 13.36
C TRP A 64 -3.69 -19.53 12.96
N LYS A 65 -4.79 -18.95 13.48
CA LYS A 65 -6.15 -19.34 13.08
C LYS A 65 -6.40 -18.95 11.62
N ILE A 66 -6.12 -17.70 11.26
CA ILE A 66 -6.28 -17.16 9.89
C ILE A 66 -5.51 -18.01 8.89
N LEU A 67 -4.22 -18.31 9.14
CA LEU A 67 -3.42 -19.13 8.23
C LEU A 67 -4.06 -20.50 7.96
N ARG A 68 -4.65 -21.16 8.96
CA ARG A 68 -5.35 -22.43 8.78
C ARG A 68 -6.64 -22.27 7.98
N GLU A 69 -7.44 -21.25 8.28
CA GLU A 69 -8.68 -20.95 7.55
C GLU A 69 -8.41 -20.62 6.08
N MET A 70 -7.27 -19.99 5.79
CA MET A 70 -6.80 -19.71 4.43
C MET A 70 -6.09 -20.90 3.76
N GLY A 71 -6.13 -22.09 4.35
CA GLY A 71 -5.64 -23.33 3.75
C GLY A 71 -4.13 -23.54 3.83
N ILE A 72 -3.41 -22.80 4.69
CA ILE A 72 -1.99 -23.05 4.93
C ILE A 72 -1.83 -24.36 5.73
N PRO A 73 -1.00 -25.31 5.26
CA PRO A 73 -0.82 -26.59 5.91
C PRO A 73 -0.41 -26.46 7.38
N ASP A 74 -0.96 -27.34 8.24
CA ASP A 74 -0.72 -27.30 9.69
C ASP A 74 0.75 -27.40 10.08
N TYR A 75 1.54 -28.19 9.36
CA TYR A 75 2.98 -28.30 9.64
C TYR A 75 3.73 -26.98 9.43
N LEU A 76 3.34 -26.17 8.40
CA LEU A 76 3.92 -24.84 8.18
C LEU A 76 3.45 -23.85 9.25
N THR A 77 2.17 -23.89 9.60
CA THR A 77 1.63 -23.04 10.67
C THR A 77 2.30 -23.36 12.01
N CYS A 78 2.55 -24.64 12.31
CA CYS A 78 3.29 -25.07 13.50
C CYS A 78 4.74 -24.58 13.50
N LEU A 79 5.42 -24.68 12.35
CA LEU A 79 6.79 -24.18 12.20
C LEU A 79 6.87 -22.66 12.43
N LEU A 80 5.97 -21.91 11.83
CA LEU A 80 5.87 -20.46 12.03
C LEU A 80 5.58 -20.10 13.49
N ARG A 81 4.64 -20.82 14.11
CA ARG A 81 4.30 -20.63 15.54
C ARG A 81 5.53 -20.86 16.43
N ASN A 82 6.32 -21.90 16.16
CA ASN A 82 7.54 -22.18 16.91
C ASN A 82 8.61 -21.09 16.70
N LEU A 83 8.69 -20.51 15.49
CA LEU A 83 9.60 -19.39 15.19
C LEU A 83 9.26 -18.13 16.00
N TYR A 84 7.97 -17.90 16.28
CA TYR A 84 7.49 -16.75 17.06
C TYR A 84 7.38 -17.05 18.57
N ALA A 85 7.43 -18.32 18.98
CA ALA A 85 7.34 -18.72 20.38
C ALA A 85 8.58 -18.29 21.15
N GLY A 86 8.38 -17.69 22.32
CA GLY A 86 9.47 -17.28 23.21
C GLY A 86 10.36 -16.13 22.68
N GLN A 87 9.89 -15.38 21.70
CA GLN A 87 10.61 -14.18 21.27
C GLN A 87 10.63 -13.13 22.37
N GLU A 88 11.79 -12.61 22.68
CA GLU A 88 12.02 -11.59 23.68
C GLU A 88 12.69 -10.38 23.05
N ALA A 89 12.46 -9.22 23.63
CA ALA A 89 13.09 -7.97 23.23
C ALA A 89 13.56 -7.15 24.43
N THR A 90 14.51 -6.28 24.17
CA THR A 90 14.95 -5.24 25.11
C THR A 90 15.10 -3.93 24.35
N ILE A 91 14.87 -2.82 25.00
CA ILE A 91 14.94 -1.47 24.41
C ILE A 91 16.16 -0.76 24.96
N ARG A 92 17.04 -0.30 24.07
CA ARG A 92 18.16 0.55 24.44
C ARG A 92 17.68 2.01 24.52
N THR A 93 17.78 2.59 25.69
CA THR A 93 17.46 4.00 25.94
C THR A 93 18.73 4.82 26.20
N GLY A 94 18.65 6.13 26.20
CA GLY A 94 19.78 6.99 26.59
C GLY A 94 20.26 6.81 28.05
N ARG A 95 19.47 6.10 28.88
CA ARG A 95 19.78 5.82 30.31
C ARG A 95 20.17 4.37 30.58
N GLY A 96 20.26 3.52 29.56
CA GLY A 96 20.57 2.11 29.66
C GLY A 96 19.63 1.21 28.85
N THR A 97 19.64 -0.07 29.13
CA THR A 97 18.81 -1.10 28.47
C THR A 97 17.72 -1.52 29.44
N THR A 98 16.49 -1.72 28.94
CA THR A 98 15.39 -2.28 29.74
C THR A 98 15.64 -3.76 30.05
N ASP A 99 14.91 -4.31 31.02
CA ASP A 99 14.84 -5.76 31.19
C ASP A 99 14.23 -6.43 29.95
N TRP A 100 14.52 -7.71 29.77
CA TRP A 100 13.94 -8.50 28.69
C TRP A 100 12.44 -8.71 28.90
N PHE A 101 11.66 -8.53 27.86
CA PHE A 101 10.21 -8.77 27.88
C PHE A 101 9.79 -9.61 26.68
N GLN A 102 8.78 -10.44 26.89
CA GLN A 102 8.26 -11.32 25.83
C GLN A 102 7.41 -10.54 24.82
N ILE A 103 7.58 -10.89 23.53
CA ILE A 103 6.82 -10.34 22.43
C ILE A 103 5.60 -11.24 22.22
N GLY A 104 4.40 -10.75 22.59
CA GLY A 104 3.15 -11.50 22.46
C GLY A 104 2.34 -11.18 21.20
N LYS A 105 2.73 -10.15 20.44
CA LYS A 105 2.06 -9.71 19.21
C LYS A 105 2.99 -8.94 18.28
N GLY A 106 2.56 -8.77 17.05
CA GLY A 106 3.29 -8.08 16.00
C GLY A 106 4.15 -9.03 15.17
N VAL A 107 4.46 -8.60 13.94
CA VAL A 107 5.40 -9.28 13.06
C VAL A 107 6.62 -8.41 12.87
N SER A 108 7.80 -9.01 12.96
CA SER A 108 9.08 -8.30 13.03
C SER A 108 9.36 -7.53 11.73
N ARG A 109 9.51 -6.21 11.83
CA ARG A 109 9.91 -5.37 10.69
C ARG A 109 11.32 -5.75 10.23
N GLY A 110 11.49 -5.91 8.92
CA GLY A 110 12.76 -6.36 8.32
C GLY A 110 12.92 -7.87 8.19
N CYS A 111 12.03 -8.67 8.78
CA CYS A 111 11.98 -10.11 8.54
C CYS A 111 11.34 -10.40 7.18
N ILE A 112 11.93 -11.29 6.40
CA ILE A 112 11.43 -11.67 5.06
C ILE A 112 10.03 -12.32 5.09
N LEU A 113 9.63 -12.91 6.22
CA LEU A 113 8.33 -13.57 6.39
C LEU A 113 7.22 -12.60 6.79
N SER A 114 7.54 -11.51 7.48
CA SER A 114 6.56 -10.60 8.06
C SER A 114 5.61 -9.96 7.03
N PRO A 115 6.10 -9.49 5.86
CA PRO A 115 5.21 -9.00 4.83
C PRO A 115 4.23 -10.05 4.30
N CYS A 116 4.70 -11.30 4.15
CA CYS A 116 3.86 -12.40 3.70
C CYS A 116 2.78 -12.74 4.73
N LEU A 117 3.13 -12.80 6.00
CA LEU A 117 2.19 -13.06 7.10
C LEU A 117 1.16 -11.94 7.23
N PHE A 118 1.59 -10.68 7.09
CA PHE A 118 0.68 -9.55 7.10
C PHE A 118 -0.27 -9.55 5.89
N ASN A 119 0.23 -9.91 4.69
CA ASN A 119 -0.62 -10.05 3.51
C ASN A 119 -1.75 -11.07 3.70
N PHE A 120 -1.48 -12.22 4.33
CA PHE A 120 -2.54 -13.18 4.68
C PHE A 120 -3.56 -12.57 5.65
N TYR A 121 -3.07 -11.82 6.61
CA TYR A 121 -3.91 -11.17 7.61
C TYR A 121 -4.82 -10.12 6.97
N ALA A 122 -4.28 -9.27 6.10
CA ALA A 122 -5.01 -8.26 5.36
C ALA A 122 -6.01 -8.90 4.37
N GLU A 123 -5.59 -9.94 3.65
CA GLU A 123 -6.44 -10.66 2.70
C GLU A 123 -7.64 -11.29 3.39
N TYR A 124 -7.45 -11.92 4.54
CA TYR A 124 -8.53 -12.47 5.35
C TYR A 124 -9.58 -11.41 5.72
N ILE A 125 -9.14 -10.20 6.10
CA ILE A 125 -10.04 -9.07 6.40
C ILE A 125 -10.85 -8.71 5.16
N MET A 126 -10.21 -8.58 4.00
CA MET A 126 -10.87 -8.16 2.77
C MET A 126 -11.90 -9.20 2.28
N GLN A 127 -11.58 -10.49 2.37
CA GLN A 127 -12.51 -11.57 2.03
C GLN A 127 -13.74 -11.56 2.94
N ASN A 128 -13.56 -11.43 4.26
CA ASN A 128 -14.68 -11.38 5.20
C ASN A 128 -15.51 -10.08 5.11
N ALA A 129 -14.93 -9.01 4.61
CA ALA A 129 -15.65 -7.78 4.29
C ALA A 129 -16.53 -7.88 3.02
N GLY A 130 -16.45 -9.00 2.28
CA GLY A 130 -17.27 -9.27 1.10
C GLY A 130 -16.71 -8.66 -0.19
N LEU A 131 -15.40 -8.38 -0.24
CA LEU A 131 -14.75 -7.83 -1.43
C LEU A 131 -14.64 -8.84 -2.58
N ASP A 132 -14.74 -10.14 -2.30
CA ASP A 132 -14.72 -11.19 -3.32
C ASP A 132 -16.07 -11.39 -4.02
N GLU A 133 -17.15 -10.73 -3.56
CA GLU A 133 -18.45 -10.82 -4.21
C GLU A 133 -18.43 -10.13 -5.59
N ALA A 134 -18.82 -10.86 -6.62
CA ALA A 134 -18.82 -10.42 -8.02
C ALA A 134 -19.73 -9.19 -8.32
N GLN A 135 -20.42 -8.66 -7.33
CA GLN A 135 -21.33 -7.52 -7.41
C GLN A 135 -20.74 -6.21 -6.85
N ALA A 136 -19.71 -6.28 -6.00
CA ALA A 136 -19.05 -5.11 -5.45
C ALA A 136 -17.96 -4.58 -6.38
N GLY A 137 -17.81 -3.26 -6.47
CA GLY A 137 -16.73 -2.61 -7.20
C GLY A 137 -17.09 -2.00 -8.56
N ILE A 138 -16.07 -1.41 -9.15
CA ILE A 138 -16.19 -0.66 -10.41
C ILE A 138 -16.23 -1.63 -11.59
N LYS A 139 -17.30 -1.59 -12.39
CA LYS A 139 -17.44 -2.35 -13.63
C LYS A 139 -16.96 -1.53 -14.82
N ILE A 140 -15.68 -1.71 -15.18
CA ILE A 140 -15.10 -1.04 -16.34
C ILE A 140 -14.63 -2.08 -17.35
N SER A 141 -15.13 -1.99 -18.59
CA SER A 141 -14.72 -2.86 -19.70
C SER A 141 -14.79 -4.37 -19.40
N GLY A 142 -15.83 -4.81 -18.63
CA GLY A 142 -16.03 -6.22 -18.28
C GLY A 142 -15.12 -6.75 -17.17
N ARG A 143 -14.28 -5.91 -16.57
CA ARG A 143 -13.53 -6.24 -15.35
C ARG A 143 -14.20 -5.62 -14.14
N ASN A 144 -14.30 -6.39 -13.08
CA ASN A 144 -14.75 -5.91 -11.77
C ASN A 144 -13.51 -5.66 -10.92
N SER A 145 -13.34 -4.43 -10.41
CA SER A 145 -12.25 -4.07 -9.50
C SER A 145 -12.82 -3.29 -8.34
N ASN A 146 -12.68 -3.80 -7.14
CA ASN A 146 -13.20 -3.21 -5.90
C ASN A 146 -12.11 -2.77 -4.93
N SER A 147 -10.87 -3.23 -5.14
CA SER A 147 -9.75 -2.85 -4.30
C SER A 147 -8.42 -2.95 -5.04
N VAL A 148 -7.45 -2.19 -4.56
CA VAL A 148 -6.04 -2.26 -4.94
C VAL A 148 -5.25 -2.28 -3.64
N THR A 149 -4.47 -3.33 -3.39
CA THR A 149 -3.79 -3.52 -2.12
C THR A 149 -2.30 -3.70 -2.31
N TYR A 150 -1.51 -2.93 -1.58
CA TYR A 150 -0.07 -3.09 -1.48
C TYR A 150 0.37 -3.11 -0.03
N SER A 151 0.54 -4.31 0.54
CA SER A 151 0.87 -4.52 1.96
C SER A 151 -0.21 -3.94 2.89
N ASP A 152 0.13 -2.96 3.69
CA ASP A 152 -0.76 -2.22 4.60
C ASP A 152 -1.50 -1.05 3.93
N ASP A 153 -1.05 -0.60 2.75
CA ASP A 153 -1.74 0.40 1.94
C ASP A 153 -2.86 -0.28 1.13
N SER A 154 -4.09 -0.15 1.58
CA SER A 154 -5.27 -0.68 0.90
C SER A 154 -6.13 0.45 0.34
N THR A 155 -6.59 0.29 -0.89
CA THR A 155 -7.50 1.24 -1.53
C THR A 155 -8.80 0.54 -1.88
N LEU A 156 -9.91 1.04 -1.38
CA LEU A 156 -11.25 0.61 -1.77
C LEU A 156 -11.77 1.52 -2.89
N MET A 157 -12.57 0.96 -3.79
CA MET A 157 -13.09 1.67 -4.96
C MET A 157 -14.53 1.28 -5.23
N GLU A 158 -15.39 2.28 -5.42
CA GLU A 158 -16.81 2.08 -5.75
C GLU A 158 -17.34 3.15 -6.70
N GLU A 159 -18.45 2.84 -7.38
CA GLU A 159 -19.15 3.80 -8.26
C GLU A 159 -20.08 4.75 -7.44
N SER A 160 -20.35 4.44 -6.17
CA SER A 160 -21.22 5.22 -5.30
C SER A 160 -20.56 5.52 -3.96
N LYS A 161 -20.84 6.71 -3.42
CA LYS A 161 -20.37 7.17 -2.12
C LYS A 161 -20.91 6.29 -0.98
N GLU A 162 -22.17 5.91 -1.08
CA GLU A 162 -22.88 5.12 -0.08
C GLU A 162 -22.32 3.70 0.00
N GLU A 163 -22.05 3.09 -1.14
CA GLU A 163 -21.44 1.76 -1.23
C GLU A 163 -20.02 1.78 -0.68
N LEU A 164 -19.21 2.78 -1.05
CA LEU A 164 -17.85 2.93 -0.50
C LEU A 164 -17.86 3.10 1.02
N LYS A 165 -18.81 3.90 1.56
CA LYS A 165 -18.95 4.07 3.01
C LYS A 165 -19.36 2.77 3.70
N SER A 166 -20.31 2.02 3.14
CA SER A 166 -20.74 0.71 3.63
C SER A 166 -19.58 -0.28 3.65
N LEU A 167 -18.81 -0.33 2.57
CA LEU A 167 -17.65 -1.19 2.44
C LEU A 167 -16.55 -0.84 3.46
N LEU A 168 -16.25 0.44 3.64
CA LEU A 168 -15.28 0.91 4.64
C LEU A 168 -15.70 0.51 6.06
N MET A 169 -16.99 0.59 6.38
CA MET A 169 -17.52 0.16 7.68
C MET A 169 -17.36 -1.34 7.89
N LYS A 170 -17.62 -2.18 6.87
CA LYS A 170 -17.39 -3.63 6.93
C LYS A 170 -15.91 -3.95 7.15
N VAL A 171 -15.02 -3.31 6.37
CA VAL A 171 -13.56 -3.49 6.51
C VAL A 171 -13.10 -3.09 7.91
N LYS A 172 -13.62 -1.98 8.45
CA LYS A 172 -13.34 -1.55 9.82
C LYS A 172 -13.73 -2.61 10.84
N GLU A 173 -14.98 -3.10 10.76
CA GLU A 173 -15.51 -4.12 11.66
C GLU A 173 -14.68 -5.42 11.62
N GLU A 174 -14.38 -5.94 10.42
CA GLU A 174 -13.57 -7.14 10.25
C GLU A 174 -12.13 -6.95 10.76
N SER A 175 -11.55 -5.76 10.53
CA SER A 175 -10.22 -5.40 11.05
C SER A 175 -10.20 -5.41 12.59
N GLU A 176 -11.21 -4.86 13.24
CA GLU A 176 -11.31 -4.82 14.70
C GLU A 176 -11.46 -6.23 15.30
N LYS A 177 -12.22 -7.13 14.64
CA LYS A 177 -12.35 -8.54 15.06
C LYS A 177 -11.00 -9.24 15.14
N VAL A 178 -10.08 -8.92 14.25
CA VAL A 178 -8.74 -9.49 14.25
C VAL A 178 -7.72 -8.64 15.03
N GLY A 179 -8.09 -7.48 15.54
CA GLY A 179 -7.25 -6.63 16.40
C GLY A 179 -6.46 -5.54 15.65
N LEU A 180 -6.75 -5.32 14.36
CA LEU A 180 -6.26 -4.17 13.63
C LEU A 180 -7.24 -2.99 13.81
N LYS A 181 -6.69 -1.79 13.91
CA LYS A 181 -7.49 -0.56 13.98
C LYS A 181 -7.15 0.34 12.79
N LEU A 182 -8.17 0.87 12.14
CA LEU A 182 -8.01 1.89 11.14
C LEU A 182 -7.49 3.18 11.79
N ASN A 183 -6.59 3.85 11.10
CA ASN A 183 -6.17 5.20 11.44
C ASN A 183 -7.05 6.19 10.68
N ILE A 184 -8.16 6.59 11.27
CA ILE A 184 -9.17 7.44 10.62
C ILE A 184 -8.56 8.76 10.13
N HIS A 185 -7.68 9.38 10.91
CA HIS A 185 -7.03 10.63 10.51
C HIS A 185 -6.14 10.53 9.27
N LYS A 186 -5.52 9.38 9.05
CA LYS A 186 -4.70 9.12 7.86
C LYS A 186 -5.47 8.47 6.72
N THR A 187 -6.58 7.82 7.01
CA THR A 187 -7.51 7.32 5.99
C THR A 187 -8.11 8.51 5.25
N LYS A 188 -8.05 8.49 3.92
CA LYS A 188 -8.52 9.59 3.07
C LYS A 188 -9.49 9.09 2.03
N ILE A 189 -10.41 9.95 1.65
CA ILE A 189 -11.34 9.70 0.55
C ILE A 189 -11.08 10.66 -0.59
N MET A 190 -11.20 10.17 -1.82
CA MET A 190 -11.03 10.96 -3.03
C MET A 190 -12.07 10.54 -4.06
N SER A 191 -12.52 11.46 -4.90
CA SER A 191 -13.48 11.14 -5.96
C SER A 191 -13.23 12.01 -7.19
N SER A 192 -13.54 11.47 -8.37
CA SER A 192 -13.61 12.24 -9.61
C SER A 192 -14.85 13.16 -9.68
N GLY A 193 -15.85 12.93 -8.80
CA GLY A 193 -17.03 13.74 -8.64
C GLY A 193 -17.07 14.51 -7.32
N PRO A 194 -18.18 15.21 -7.02
CA PRO A 194 -18.33 15.93 -5.76
C PRO A 194 -18.35 14.98 -4.57
N ILE A 195 -17.51 15.23 -3.59
CA ILE A 195 -17.43 14.46 -2.36
C ILE A 195 -17.29 15.38 -1.14
N THR A 196 -17.89 14.99 -0.03
CA THR A 196 -17.75 15.65 1.26
C THR A 196 -17.13 14.67 2.26
N SER A 197 -16.39 15.19 3.24
CA SER A 197 -15.83 14.39 4.32
C SER A 197 -16.93 13.61 5.08
N TRP A 198 -16.57 12.44 5.60
CA TRP A 198 -17.48 11.57 6.36
C TRP A 198 -17.11 11.56 7.83
N GLN A 199 -18.10 11.28 8.67
CA GLN A 199 -17.85 10.94 10.07
C GLN A 199 -18.04 9.44 10.29
N ILE A 200 -17.07 8.85 10.99
CA ILE A 200 -17.06 7.45 11.43
C ILE A 200 -16.68 7.47 12.91
N ASP A 201 -17.58 7.01 13.79
CA ASP A 201 -17.39 6.98 15.25
C ASP A 201 -16.96 8.33 15.85
N GLY A 202 -17.47 9.43 15.31
CA GLY A 202 -17.14 10.77 15.78
C GLY A 202 -15.82 11.36 15.21
N GLU A 203 -15.04 10.57 14.46
CA GLU A 203 -13.84 11.02 13.78
C GLU A 203 -14.13 11.31 12.30
N THR A 204 -13.43 12.32 11.74
CA THR A 204 -13.65 12.73 10.34
C THR A 204 -12.66 12.04 9.41
N VAL A 205 -13.18 11.30 8.43
CA VAL A 205 -12.43 10.87 7.25
C VAL A 205 -12.44 12.02 6.25
N GLU A 206 -11.27 12.58 6.00
CA GLU A 206 -11.11 13.78 5.19
C GLU A 206 -11.21 13.47 3.69
N ALA A 207 -11.96 14.31 2.96
CA ALA A 207 -11.96 14.30 1.50
C ALA A 207 -10.79 15.13 0.98
N VAL A 208 -10.00 14.54 0.08
CA VAL A 208 -8.79 15.15 -0.49
C VAL A 208 -8.86 15.20 -2.01
N SER A 209 -8.21 16.22 -2.59
CA SER A 209 -8.07 16.35 -4.05
C SER A 209 -6.88 15.57 -4.61
N ASP A 210 -5.93 15.21 -3.76
CA ASP A 210 -4.74 14.42 -4.11
C ASP A 210 -4.27 13.57 -2.93
N PHE A 211 -3.61 12.46 -3.25
CA PHE A 211 -3.06 11.52 -2.26
C PHE A 211 -1.76 10.90 -2.77
N ILE A 212 -0.82 10.60 -1.88
CA ILE A 212 0.42 9.88 -2.23
C ILE A 212 0.21 8.40 -1.98
N PHE A 213 -0.01 7.63 -3.04
CA PHE A 213 -0.18 6.19 -3.00
C PHE A 213 1.04 5.50 -3.63
N GLY A 214 1.61 4.50 -2.95
CA GLY A 214 2.78 3.77 -3.44
C GLY A 214 3.97 4.68 -3.78
N GLY A 215 4.05 5.86 -3.17
CA GLY A 215 5.09 6.86 -3.45
C GLY A 215 4.83 7.77 -4.65
N SER A 216 3.71 7.62 -5.37
CA SER A 216 3.27 8.51 -6.48
C SER A 216 2.09 9.37 -6.05
N LYS A 217 2.05 10.62 -6.52
CA LYS A 217 0.96 11.54 -6.25
C LYS A 217 -0.17 11.29 -7.24
N ILE A 218 -1.30 10.82 -6.74
CA ILE A 218 -2.54 10.60 -7.47
C ILE A 218 -3.44 11.82 -7.24
N THR A 219 -4.07 12.33 -8.29
CA THR A 219 -5.00 13.47 -8.23
C THR A 219 -6.40 13.02 -8.66
N ALA A 220 -7.43 13.64 -8.09
CA ALA A 220 -8.83 13.30 -8.36
C ALA A 220 -9.25 13.52 -9.84
N ASP A 221 -8.57 14.42 -10.55
CA ASP A 221 -8.75 14.66 -11.98
C ASP A 221 -7.91 13.74 -12.88
N GLY A 222 -7.06 12.87 -12.27
CA GLY A 222 -6.14 11.97 -13.00
C GLY A 222 -5.03 12.68 -13.76
N ASP A 223 -4.76 13.97 -13.49
CA ASP A 223 -3.68 14.72 -14.16
C ASP A 223 -2.31 14.41 -13.54
N CYS A 224 -1.39 13.91 -14.35
CA CYS A 224 -0.04 13.56 -13.93
C CYS A 224 0.92 14.75 -13.79
N SER A 225 0.55 15.97 -14.25
CA SER A 225 1.43 17.16 -14.26
C SER A 225 1.99 17.49 -12.87
N HIS A 226 1.19 17.32 -11.83
CA HIS A 226 1.61 17.56 -10.44
C HIS A 226 2.66 16.55 -9.98
N GLU A 227 2.52 15.27 -10.33
CA GLU A 227 3.51 14.24 -10.01
C GLU A 227 4.79 14.45 -10.81
N ILE A 228 4.71 14.75 -12.10
CA ILE A 228 5.87 15.03 -12.94
C ILE A 228 6.70 16.18 -12.34
N LYS A 229 6.05 17.30 -11.98
CA LYS A 229 6.72 18.44 -11.32
C LYS A 229 7.37 18.03 -10.00
N ARG A 230 6.66 17.24 -9.18
CA ARG A 230 7.18 16.75 -7.90
C ARG A 230 8.42 15.87 -8.10
N ARG A 231 8.42 14.97 -9.08
CA ARG A 231 9.56 14.10 -9.41
C ARG A 231 10.76 14.90 -9.90
N LEU A 232 10.55 15.89 -10.75
CA LEU A 232 11.62 16.78 -11.19
C LEU A 232 12.26 17.55 -10.03
N LEU A 233 11.46 18.03 -9.06
CA LEU A 233 11.97 18.68 -7.86
C LEU A 233 12.77 17.72 -6.98
N LEU A 234 12.31 16.48 -6.80
CA LEU A 234 13.05 15.44 -6.08
C LEU A 234 14.38 15.12 -6.78
N GLY A 235 14.36 14.98 -8.10
CA GLY A 235 15.58 14.77 -8.90
C GLY A 235 16.59 15.90 -8.75
N ARG A 236 16.13 17.17 -8.78
CA ARG A 236 16.98 18.35 -8.50
C ARG A 236 17.59 18.28 -7.10
N LYS A 237 16.81 17.92 -6.08
CA LYS A 237 17.31 17.76 -4.71
C LYS A 237 18.40 16.68 -4.63
N VAL A 238 18.21 15.55 -5.29
CA VAL A 238 19.21 14.46 -5.37
C VAL A 238 20.47 14.95 -6.08
N MET A 239 20.35 15.66 -7.23
CA MET A 239 21.47 16.24 -7.93
C MET A 239 22.25 17.23 -7.06
N THR A 240 21.55 18.05 -6.29
CA THR A 240 22.19 19.00 -5.35
C THR A 240 22.98 18.27 -4.26
N ASN A 241 22.42 17.19 -3.70
CA ASN A 241 23.11 16.38 -2.70
C ASN A 241 24.35 15.66 -3.26
N LEU A 242 24.37 15.35 -4.55
CA LEU A 242 25.52 14.79 -5.24
C LEU A 242 26.54 15.85 -5.70
N GLY A 243 26.27 17.13 -5.47
CA GLY A 243 27.02 18.24 -6.03
C GLY A 243 28.53 18.23 -5.72
N SER A 244 28.93 17.78 -4.51
CA SER A 244 30.36 17.63 -4.15
C SER A 244 31.05 16.56 -4.99
N ILE A 245 30.37 15.43 -5.21
CA ILE A 245 30.87 14.32 -6.01
C ILE A 245 30.93 14.71 -7.49
N LEU A 246 29.85 15.29 -8.01
CA LEU A 246 29.73 15.67 -9.42
C LEU A 246 30.72 16.78 -9.85
N LYS A 247 31.20 17.59 -8.91
CA LYS A 247 32.18 18.67 -9.14
C LYS A 247 33.63 18.23 -8.90
N SER A 248 33.86 17.00 -8.40
CA SER A 248 35.21 16.50 -8.15
C SER A 248 35.95 16.30 -9.49
N ARG A 249 37.21 16.82 -9.57
CA ARG A 249 38.06 16.63 -10.72
C ARG A 249 38.61 15.21 -10.88
N ASP A 250 38.57 14.43 -9.81
CA ASP A 250 39.08 13.05 -9.76
C ASP A 250 38.07 12.03 -10.33
N ILE A 251 36.86 12.48 -10.65
CA ILE A 251 35.80 11.61 -11.16
C ILE A 251 35.65 11.79 -12.66
N THR A 252 35.75 10.69 -13.41
CA THR A 252 35.57 10.72 -14.86
C THR A 252 34.13 11.02 -15.27
N LEU A 253 33.95 11.64 -16.44
CA LEU A 253 32.64 11.93 -17.01
C LEU A 253 31.77 10.65 -17.11
N LEU A 254 32.38 9.51 -17.45
CA LEU A 254 31.70 8.22 -17.54
C LEU A 254 31.12 7.82 -16.17
N THR A 255 31.91 7.98 -15.11
CA THR A 255 31.44 7.70 -13.72
C THR A 255 30.31 8.63 -13.32
N VAL A 256 30.37 9.92 -13.66
CA VAL A 256 29.28 10.88 -13.43
C VAL A 256 28.01 10.45 -14.13
N VAL A 257 28.07 10.06 -15.40
CA VAL A 257 26.90 9.56 -16.16
C VAL A 257 26.33 8.30 -15.53
N CYS A 258 27.18 7.34 -15.13
CA CYS A 258 26.74 6.13 -14.45
C CYS A 258 26.05 6.46 -13.10
N LEU A 259 26.60 7.38 -12.33
CA LEU A 259 26.04 7.82 -11.05
C LEU A 259 24.66 8.48 -11.23
N VAL A 260 24.54 9.38 -12.20
CA VAL A 260 23.26 10.05 -12.53
C VAL A 260 22.23 9.01 -12.96
N LYS A 261 22.58 8.07 -13.84
CA LYS A 261 21.68 6.99 -14.26
C LYS A 261 21.26 6.09 -13.09
N ALA A 262 22.16 5.77 -12.17
CA ALA A 262 21.86 4.87 -11.06
C ALA A 262 21.08 5.53 -9.93
N VAL A 263 21.22 6.84 -9.69
CA VAL A 263 20.67 7.50 -8.51
C VAL A 263 19.57 8.50 -8.87
N VAL A 264 19.75 9.31 -9.92
CA VAL A 264 18.79 10.37 -10.26
C VAL A 264 17.64 9.85 -11.11
N PHE A 265 17.95 9.07 -12.17
CA PHE A 265 16.93 8.55 -13.07
C PHE A 265 15.85 7.73 -12.35
N PRO A 266 16.16 6.79 -11.42
CA PRO A 266 15.12 6.04 -10.71
C PRO A 266 14.19 6.92 -9.88
N VAL A 267 14.68 8.06 -9.37
CA VAL A 267 13.86 9.02 -8.62
C VAL A 267 12.94 9.80 -9.55
N VAL A 268 13.47 10.29 -10.67
CA VAL A 268 12.70 11.12 -11.62
C VAL A 268 11.68 10.26 -12.38
N MET A 269 12.08 9.07 -12.82
CA MET A 269 11.26 8.21 -13.68
C MET A 269 10.37 7.21 -12.92
N TYR A 270 10.27 7.33 -11.60
CA TYR A 270 9.43 6.42 -10.82
C TYR A 270 7.96 6.60 -11.15
N GLY A 271 7.29 5.52 -11.61
CA GLY A 271 5.88 5.52 -11.98
C GLY A 271 5.59 6.20 -13.33
N CYS A 272 6.61 6.51 -14.14
CA CYS A 272 6.44 7.17 -15.44
C CYS A 272 5.65 6.33 -16.45
N GLU A 273 5.51 5.04 -16.21
CA GLU A 273 4.73 4.11 -17.04
C GLU A 273 3.24 4.50 -17.13
N SER A 274 2.74 5.21 -16.09
CA SER A 274 1.37 5.67 -16.01
C SER A 274 1.17 7.14 -16.40
N TRP A 275 2.22 7.87 -16.81
CA TRP A 275 2.12 9.30 -17.08
C TRP A 275 1.57 9.59 -18.47
N THR A 276 0.55 10.41 -18.53
CA THR A 276 0.09 11.10 -19.74
C THR A 276 0.82 12.43 -19.84
N VAL A 277 1.87 12.49 -20.67
CA VAL A 277 2.69 13.71 -20.83
C VAL A 277 2.00 14.65 -21.82
N LYS A 278 1.70 15.87 -21.41
CA LYS A 278 1.14 16.91 -22.27
C LYS A 278 2.27 17.59 -23.08
N LYS A 279 1.95 18.09 -24.31
CA LYS A 279 2.92 18.79 -25.16
C LYS A 279 3.64 19.95 -24.45
N ALA A 280 3.03 20.59 -23.47
CA ALA A 280 3.65 21.67 -22.68
C ALA A 280 4.65 21.18 -21.62
N GLU A 281 4.78 19.87 -21.41
CA GLU A 281 5.67 19.22 -20.42
C GLU A 281 6.86 18.50 -21.07
N CYS A 282 6.91 18.50 -22.39
CA CYS A 282 8.07 18.10 -23.21
C CYS A 282 9.04 19.29 -23.44
#